data_39af5e914bf5b053cccdb21601164131
#
_entry.id   39af5e914bf5b053cccdb21601164131
#
_cell.length_a   1.000
_cell.length_b   1.000
_cell.length_c   1.000
_cell.angle_alpha   90.00
_cell.angle_beta   90.00
_cell.angle_gamma   90.00
#
_symmetry.space_group_name_H-M   'P 1'
#
loop_
_entity.id
_entity.type
_entity.pdbx_description
1 polymer ?
#
loop_
_entity_poly.entity_id
_entity_poly.type
_entity_poly.pdbx_seq_one_letter_code
_entity_poly.pdbx_strand_id
1 'polypeptide(L)'
;MSKTKPIIGISTGDPNGIGVEVILKCFSDKRMFDFMTPLVFSNYELVKAQAIHFNLKVGLNKFSDFKNLKPNSLNIYQASKGKFNLGFGKSDESGGQLSRESLTTASTFLKAKKIDALVTAPINKKNILHESFDFMGHTDFLDKTFDGEAMMFMVSQDLKIALLTEHIPIDKITENISKDLIEKKIKTIDVSMKKDFGIQRPKIAVLSINPHAGDDGIIGNQDQEILIPALKELSETYLIFGPFPSDSFFGSDLYKKYDAILAIYHDQGLIPFKTIAFGHGVNFTAGLDVV
;
A
#
# COMPACT_ATOMS: atom_id res chain seq x y z
N MET A 1 -17.28 22.19 -15.08
CA MET A 1 -17.13 20.88 -15.72
C MET A 1 -17.15 19.81 -14.63
N SER A 2 -18.13 18.92 -14.64
CA SER A 2 -18.16 17.77 -13.71
C SER A 2 -16.92 16.92 -13.99
N LYS A 3 -15.96 16.88 -13.04
CA LYS A 3 -14.83 15.94 -13.15
C LYS A 3 -15.43 14.52 -13.23
N THR A 4 -15.11 13.79 -14.28
CA THR A 4 -15.44 12.36 -14.34
C THR A 4 -14.82 11.67 -13.12
N LYS A 5 -15.63 10.88 -12.40
CA LYS A 5 -15.15 10.14 -11.23
C LYS A 5 -14.05 9.15 -11.67
N PRO A 6 -12.96 9.00 -10.90
CA PRO A 6 -11.94 8.04 -11.23
C PRO A 6 -12.49 6.60 -11.22
N ILE A 7 -12.00 5.78 -12.12
CA ILE A 7 -12.28 4.35 -12.16
C ILE A 7 -11.24 3.63 -11.31
N ILE A 8 -11.67 3.09 -10.18
CA ILE A 8 -10.79 2.37 -9.27
C ILE A 8 -10.92 0.87 -9.49
N GLY A 9 -9.84 0.25 -9.93
CA GLY A 9 -9.73 -1.20 -10.01
C GLY A 9 -9.59 -1.81 -8.62
N ILE A 10 -10.27 -2.93 -8.39
CA ILE A 10 -10.19 -3.64 -7.10
C ILE A 10 -9.94 -5.12 -7.37
N SER A 11 -8.80 -5.65 -6.94
CA SER A 11 -8.55 -7.09 -6.93
C SER A 11 -9.10 -7.72 -5.65
N THR A 12 -9.79 -8.86 -5.78
CA THR A 12 -10.55 -9.45 -4.66
C THR A 12 -9.72 -10.28 -3.68
N GLY A 13 -8.47 -10.58 -4.02
CA GLY A 13 -7.62 -11.44 -3.18
C GLY A 13 -8.18 -12.85 -3.01
N ASP A 14 -7.96 -13.45 -1.84
CA ASP A 14 -8.45 -14.80 -1.54
C ASP A 14 -9.98 -14.79 -1.34
N PRO A 15 -10.74 -15.51 -2.17
CA PRO A 15 -12.20 -15.56 -2.08
C PRO A 15 -12.71 -16.28 -0.83
N ASN A 16 -11.90 -17.12 -0.18
CA ASN A 16 -12.20 -17.77 1.08
C ASN A 16 -11.83 -16.93 2.30
N GLY A 17 -11.18 -15.77 2.07
CA GLY A 17 -10.86 -14.78 3.09
C GLY A 17 -11.91 -13.67 3.20
N ILE A 18 -11.50 -12.56 3.79
CA ILE A 18 -12.39 -11.42 4.09
C ILE A 18 -12.48 -10.40 2.94
N GLY A 19 -11.68 -10.54 1.85
CA GLY A 19 -11.52 -9.51 0.82
C GLY A 19 -12.83 -9.08 0.18
N VAL A 20 -13.62 -10.04 -0.35
CA VAL A 20 -14.91 -9.74 -1.00
C VAL A 20 -15.92 -9.21 0.01
N GLU A 21 -15.95 -9.74 1.25
CA GLU A 21 -16.81 -9.24 2.32
C GLU A 21 -16.55 -7.76 2.63
N VAL A 22 -15.27 -7.38 2.77
CA VAL A 22 -14.86 -5.97 3.01
C VAL A 22 -15.29 -5.09 1.85
N ILE A 23 -15.07 -5.51 0.61
CA ILE A 23 -15.51 -4.77 -0.58
C ILE A 23 -17.03 -4.55 -0.56
N LEU A 24 -17.80 -5.61 -0.33
CA LEU A 24 -19.26 -5.55 -0.27
C LEU A 24 -19.76 -4.64 0.87
N LYS A 25 -19.16 -4.72 2.05
CA LYS A 25 -19.48 -3.84 3.19
C LYS A 25 -19.17 -2.38 2.89
N CYS A 26 -18.01 -2.11 2.32
CA CYS A 26 -17.59 -0.76 1.95
C CYS A 26 -18.62 -0.11 0.99
N PHE A 27 -19.01 -0.82 -0.07
CA PHE A 27 -19.94 -0.31 -1.07
C PHE A 27 -21.44 -0.52 -0.73
N SER A 28 -21.75 -1.06 0.44
CA SER A 28 -23.09 -0.97 1.03
C SER A 28 -23.41 0.46 1.45
N ASP A 29 -22.41 1.27 1.78
CA ASP A 29 -22.53 2.70 1.92
C ASP A 29 -22.50 3.35 0.52
N LYS A 30 -23.65 3.84 0.08
CA LYS A 30 -23.80 4.44 -1.26
C LYS A 30 -22.94 5.70 -1.47
N ARG A 31 -22.52 6.37 -0.39
CA ARG A 31 -21.63 7.55 -0.46
C ARG A 31 -20.27 7.22 -1.08
N MET A 32 -19.84 5.96 -1.01
CA MET A 32 -18.59 5.51 -1.66
C MET A 32 -18.61 5.72 -3.16
N PHE A 33 -19.78 5.61 -3.79
CA PHE A 33 -19.92 5.89 -5.21
C PHE A 33 -19.82 7.38 -5.58
N ASP A 34 -19.86 8.31 -4.61
CA ASP A 34 -19.68 9.73 -4.87
C ASP A 34 -18.22 10.07 -5.20
N PHE A 35 -17.27 9.26 -4.73
CA PHE A 35 -15.85 9.47 -4.91
C PHE A 35 -15.27 8.77 -6.14
N MET A 36 -15.81 7.61 -6.53
CA MET A 36 -15.22 6.75 -7.55
C MET A 36 -16.25 5.88 -8.28
N THR A 37 -15.83 5.33 -9.41
CA THR A 37 -16.52 4.22 -10.09
C THR A 37 -15.70 2.95 -9.86
N PRO A 38 -16.17 1.99 -9.04
CA PRO A 38 -15.41 0.76 -8.76
C PRO A 38 -15.53 -0.24 -9.90
N LEU A 39 -14.40 -0.86 -10.27
CA LEU A 39 -14.31 -2.00 -11.19
C LEU A 39 -13.61 -3.17 -10.46
N VAL A 40 -14.39 -4.14 -10.04
CA VAL A 40 -13.92 -5.31 -9.28
C VAL A 40 -13.52 -6.42 -10.25
N PHE A 41 -12.31 -6.92 -10.12
CA PHE A 41 -11.79 -8.04 -10.91
C PHE A 41 -12.01 -9.34 -10.14
N SER A 42 -13.02 -10.12 -10.55
CA SER A 42 -13.41 -11.33 -9.83
C SER A 42 -14.24 -12.28 -10.72
N ASN A 43 -14.91 -13.22 -10.09
CA ASN A 43 -15.99 -14.00 -10.68
C ASN A 43 -17.33 -13.40 -10.23
N TYR A 44 -18.21 -13.06 -11.18
CA TYR A 44 -19.49 -12.39 -10.87
C TYR A 44 -20.38 -13.24 -9.95
N GLU A 45 -20.50 -14.55 -10.23
CA GLU A 45 -21.36 -15.44 -9.43
C GLU A 45 -20.82 -15.63 -8.01
N LEU A 46 -19.49 -15.61 -7.85
CA LEU A 46 -18.84 -15.63 -6.54
C LEU A 46 -19.21 -14.41 -5.71
N VAL A 47 -19.04 -13.20 -6.26
CA VAL A 47 -19.35 -11.94 -5.56
C VAL A 47 -20.83 -11.88 -5.21
N LYS A 48 -21.71 -12.31 -6.13
CA LYS A 48 -23.15 -12.40 -5.90
C LYS A 48 -23.50 -13.39 -4.79
N ALA A 49 -22.87 -14.58 -4.78
CA ALA A 49 -23.09 -15.57 -3.72
C ALA A 49 -22.66 -15.05 -2.34
N GLN A 50 -21.53 -14.35 -2.26
CA GLN A 50 -21.08 -13.73 -1.01
C GLN A 50 -22.00 -12.58 -0.57
N ALA A 51 -22.49 -11.75 -1.48
CA ALA A 51 -23.46 -10.70 -1.16
C ALA A 51 -24.74 -11.29 -0.53
N ILE A 52 -25.22 -12.41 -1.06
CA ILE A 52 -26.38 -13.15 -0.51
C ILE A 52 -26.02 -13.74 0.87
N HIS A 53 -24.87 -14.41 0.98
CA HIS A 53 -24.43 -15.06 2.22
C HIS A 53 -24.32 -14.07 3.39
N PHE A 54 -23.74 -12.89 3.14
CA PHE A 54 -23.59 -11.85 4.16
C PHE A 54 -24.82 -10.93 4.30
N ASN A 55 -25.90 -11.20 3.55
CA ASN A 55 -27.11 -10.38 3.52
C ASN A 55 -26.82 -8.89 3.23
N LEU A 56 -25.90 -8.61 2.29
CA LEU A 56 -25.50 -7.26 1.91
C LEU A 56 -26.22 -6.81 0.63
N LYS A 57 -26.88 -5.66 0.69
CA LYS A 57 -27.61 -5.07 -0.44
C LYS A 57 -26.72 -4.09 -1.20
N VAL A 58 -25.99 -4.61 -2.17
CA VAL A 58 -25.14 -3.81 -3.06
C VAL A 58 -25.58 -4.01 -4.51
N GLY A 59 -25.68 -2.93 -5.27
CA GLY A 59 -25.94 -3.01 -6.71
C GLY A 59 -24.77 -3.67 -7.42
N LEU A 60 -24.98 -4.82 -8.04
CA LEU A 60 -23.98 -5.52 -8.83
C LEU A 60 -24.25 -5.34 -10.32
N ASN A 61 -23.25 -5.01 -11.10
CA ASN A 61 -23.29 -4.89 -12.55
C ASN A 61 -22.24 -5.81 -13.19
N LYS A 62 -22.67 -6.70 -14.09
CA LYS A 62 -21.73 -7.52 -14.86
C LYS A 62 -21.09 -6.63 -15.91
N PHE A 63 -19.79 -6.38 -15.77
CA PHE A 63 -19.03 -5.55 -16.70
C PHE A 63 -18.87 -6.28 -18.05
N SER A 64 -19.20 -5.58 -19.13
CA SER A 64 -18.96 -6.04 -20.50
C SER A 64 -17.96 -5.15 -21.23
N ASP A 65 -18.13 -3.85 -21.11
CA ASP A 65 -17.25 -2.82 -21.66
C ASP A 65 -17.39 -1.50 -20.87
N PHE A 66 -16.53 -0.53 -21.16
CA PHE A 66 -16.50 0.75 -20.45
C PHE A 66 -17.75 1.63 -20.71
N LYS A 67 -18.50 1.39 -21.80
CA LYS A 67 -19.75 2.10 -22.08
C LYS A 67 -20.87 1.65 -21.15
N ASN A 68 -20.74 0.45 -20.59
CA ASN A 68 -21.72 -0.17 -19.69
C ASN A 68 -21.36 -0.04 -18.21
N LEU A 69 -20.36 0.77 -17.87
CA LEU A 69 -20.06 1.10 -16.47
C LEU A 69 -21.24 1.79 -15.80
N LYS A 70 -21.64 1.28 -14.64
CA LYS A 70 -22.68 1.89 -13.81
C LYS A 70 -22.04 2.62 -12.62
N PRO A 71 -22.17 3.95 -12.52
CA PRO A 71 -21.48 4.74 -11.50
C PRO A 71 -21.92 4.42 -10.06
N ASN A 72 -23.12 3.87 -9.86
CA ASN A 72 -23.69 3.59 -8.54
C ASN A 72 -23.80 2.07 -8.27
N SER A 73 -22.90 1.28 -8.84
CA SER A 73 -22.88 -0.18 -8.70
C SER A 73 -21.45 -0.68 -8.65
N LEU A 74 -21.23 -1.81 -8.00
CA LEU A 74 -20.00 -2.57 -8.18
C LEU A 74 -20.01 -3.18 -9.59
N ASN A 75 -19.15 -2.67 -10.46
CA ASN A 75 -18.94 -3.24 -11.79
C ASN A 75 -17.96 -4.42 -11.64
N ILE A 76 -18.35 -5.61 -12.09
CA ILE A 76 -17.56 -6.82 -11.92
C ILE A 76 -17.06 -7.28 -13.28
N TYR A 77 -15.74 -7.20 -13.48
CA TYR A 77 -15.04 -7.81 -14.60
C TYR A 77 -14.84 -9.29 -14.31
N GLN A 78 -15.21 -10.16 -15.28
CA GLN A 78 -15.02 -11.60 -15.17
C GLN A 78 -13.54 -11.95 -15.37
N ALA A 79 -12.73 -11.84 -14.32
CA ALA A 79 -11.30 -12.15 -14.35
C ALA A 79 -11.03 -13.65 -14.34
N SER A 80 -11.92 -14.45 -13.70
CA SER A 80 -11.83 -15.90 -13.65
C SER A 80 -13.09 -16.55 -14.18
N LYS A 81 -12.94 -17.56 -15.02
CA LYS A 81 -14.05 -18.37 -15.56
C LYS A 81 -14.26 -19.69 -14.83
N GLY A 82 -13.39 -20.02 -13.88
CA GLY A 82 -13.46 -21.25 -13.11
C GLY A 82 -14.73 -21.35 -12.25
N LYS A 83 -15.20 -22.58 -12.03
CA LYS A 83 -16.18 -22.84 -10.98
C LYS A 83 -15.48 -22.72 -9.64
N PHE A 84 -16.05 -21.99 -8.71
CA PHE A 84 -15.53 -21.80 -7.38
C PHE A 84 -16.53 -22.26 -6.34
N ASN A 85 -16.08 -23.06 -5.39
CA ASN A 85 -16.88 -23.45 -4.23
C ASN A 85 -16.43 -22.64 -3.03
N LEU A 86 -17.33 -21.83 -2.46
CA LEU A 86 -17.05 -21.06 -1.26
C LEU A 86 -16.73 -22.00 -0.09
N GLY A 87 -15.59 -21.74 0.55
CA GLY A 87 -15.12 -22.46 1.72
C GLY A 87 -14.41 -21.51 2.68
N PHE A 88 -15.16 -20.62 3.34
CA PHE A 88 -14.59 -19.61 4.22
C PHE A 88 -13.58 -20.17 5.22
N GLY A 89 -12.42 -19.51 5.33
CA GLY A 89 -11.31 -19.92 6.19
C GLY A 89 -10.53 -21.12 5.68
N LYS A 90 -10.89 -21.70 4.53
CA LYS A 90 -10.14 -22.79 3.91
C LYS A 90 -9.10 -22.26 2.95
N SER A 91 -7.95 -22.94 2.94
CA SER A 91 -6.86 -22.69 2.01
C SER A 91 -6.93 -23.74 0.89
N ASP A 92 -7.16 -23.32 -0.34
CA ASP A 92 -7.23 -24.21 -1.50
C ASP A 92 -6.66 -23.58 -2.77
N GLU A 93 -6.29 -24.42 -3.74
CA GLU A 93 -5.69 -24.01 -5.01
C GLU A 93 -6.64 -23.15 -5.86
N SER A 94 -7.94 -23.43 -5.83
CA SER A 94 -8.91 -22.65 -6.62
C SER A 94 -9.01 -21.21 -6.14
N GLY A 95 -8.90 -20.97 -4.83
CA GLY A 95 -8.78 -19.64 -4.23
C GLY A 95 -7.50 -18.92 -4.62
N GLY A 96 -6.38 -19.64 -4.62
CA GLY A 96 -5.10 -19.14 -5.10
C GLY A 96 -5.14 -18.71 -6.57
N GLN A 97 -5.69 -19.56 -7.44
CA GLN A 97 -5.86 -19.27 -8.86
C GLN A 97 -6.70 -18.00 -9.08
N LEU A 98 -7.86 -17.88 -8.41
CA LEU A 98 -8.74 -16.73 -8.53
C LEU A 98 -8.01 -15.45 -8.07
N SER A 99 -7.25 -15.53 -6.98
CA SER A 99 -6.45 -14.40 -6.47
C SER A 99 -5.42 -13.94 -7.51
N ARG A 100 -4.69 -14.87 -8.14
CA ARG A 100 -3.72 -14.59 -9.21
C ARG A 100 -4.38 -13.93 -10.42
N GLU A 101 -5.46 -14.54 -10.94
CA GLU A 101 -6.20 -14.05 -12.09
C GLU A 101 -6.77 -12.65 -11.84
N SER A 102 -7.33 -12.43 -10.64
CA SER A 102 -7.86 -11.13 -10.22
C SER A 102 -6.78 -10.04 -10.22
N LEU A 103 -5.64 -10.29 -9.55
CA LEU A 103 -4.56 -9.32 -9.43
C LEU A 103 -3.88 -9.05 -10.76
N THR A 104 -3.55 -10.10 -11.54
CA THR A 104 -2.88 -9.96 -12.84
C THR A 104 -3.76 -9.21 -13.85
N THR A 105 -5.07 -9.52 -13.88
CA THR A 105 -6.01 -8.84 -14.78
C THR A 105 -6.16 -7.37 -14.41
N ALA A 106 -6.32 -7.07 -13.11
CA ALA A 106 -6.41 -5.69 -12.61
C ALA A 106 -5.15 -4.89 -12.97
N SER A 107 -3.97 -5.47 -12.79
CA SER A 107 -2.69 -4.84 -13.13
C SER A 107 -2.55 -4.60 -14.64
N THR A 108 -3.05 -5.52 -15.48
CA THR A 108 -3.09 -5.33 -16.93
C THR A 108 -3.95 -4.13 -17.32
N PHE A 109 -5.10 -3.95 -16.65
CA PHE A 109 -5.98 -2.79 -16.87
C PHE A 109 -5.33 -1.49 -16.40
N LEU A 110 -4.61 -1.50 -15.29
CA LEU A 110 -3.88 -0.34 -14.78
C LEU A 110 -2.75 0.05 -15.75
N LYS A 111 -1.93 -0.90 -16.17
CA LYS A 111 -0.85 -0.68 -17.14
C LYS A 111 -1.36 -0.13 -18.46
N ALA A 112 -2.55 -0.57 -18.90
CA ALA A 112 -3.23 -0.06 -20.09
C ALA A 112 -3.97 1.28 -19.86
N LYS A 113 -3.83 1.89 -18.68
CA LYS A 113 -4.51 3.14 -18.29
C LYS A 113 -6.04 3.11 -18.47
N LYS A 114 -6.63 1.93 -18.30
CA LYS A 114 -8.08 1.69 -18.34
C LYS A 114 -8.75 1.90 -16.99
N ILE A 115 -7.98 1.91 -15.94
CA ILE A 115 -8.34 2.28 -14.57
C ILE A 115 -7.32 3.29 -14.05
N ASP A 116 -7.73 4.15 -13.14
CA ASP A 116 -6.92 5.26 -12.64
C ASP A 116 -6.04 4.85 -11.45
N ALA A 117 -6.49 3.87 -10.67
CA ALA A 117 -5.73 3.31 -9.55
C ALA A 117 -6.17 1.87 -9.26
N LEU A 118 -5.33 1.13 -8.52
CA LEU A 118 -5.58 -0.24 -8.10
C LEU A 118 -5.60 -0.35 -6.57
N VAL A 119 -6.68 -0.90 -6.04
CA VAL A 119 -6.79 -1.32 -4.63
C VAL A 119 -6.77 -2.84 -4.57
N THR A 120 -5.96 -3.40 -3.68
CA THR A 120 -5.81 -4.85 -3.53
C THR A 120 -6.42 -5.33 -2.22
N ALA A 121 -7.30 -6.34 -2.28
CA ALA A 121 -7.80 -7.04 -1.10
C ALA A 121 -6.81 -8.13 -0.63
N PRO A 122 -6.89 -8.58 0.63
CA PRO A 122 -5.93 -9.53 1.19
C PRO A 122 -5.83 -10.84 0.42
N ILE A 123 -4.62 -11.31 0.22
CA ILE A 123 -4.30 -12.60 -0.38
C ILE A 123 -3.84 -13.60 0.68
N ASN A 124 -4.03 -14.89 0.41
CA ASN A 124 -3.36 -15.95 1.16
C ASN A 124 -2.01 -16.25 0.50
N LYS A 125 -0.91 -15.90 1.16
CA LYS A 125 0.44 -16.04 0.59
C LYS A 125 0.78 -17.49 0.21
N LYS A 126 0.28 -18.48 0.95
CA LYS A 126 0.52 -19.89 0.65
C LYS A 126 -0.24 -20.35 -0.59
N ASN A 127 -1.48 -19.87 -0.78
CA ASN A 127 -2.34 -20.29 -1.89
C ASN A 127 -1.99 -19.58 -3.20
N ILE A 128 -1.48 -18.34 -3.12
CA ILE A 128 -1.21 -17.56 -4.32
C ILE A 128 0.09 -17.99 -5.01
N LEU A 129 1.03 -18.61 -4.28
CA LEU A 129 2.27 -19.13 -4.85
C LEU A 129 1.98 -20.23 -5.89
N HIS A 130 2.60 -20.10 -7.04
CA HIS A 130 2.50 -21.04 -8.16
C HIS A 130 3.75 -20.85 -9.05
N GLU A 131 4.11 -21.83 -9.88
CA GLU A 131 5.24 -21.72 -10.80
C GLU A 131 5.19 -20.48 -11.71
N SER A 132 3.98 -20.08 -12.10
CA SER A 132 3.76 -18.85 -12.90
C SER A 132 3.55 -17.59 -12.06
N PHE A 133 3.62 -17.66 -10.72
CA PHE A 133 3.37 -16.55 -9.80
C PHE A 133 4.24 -16.71 -8.55
N ASP A 134 5.53 -16.47 -8.71
CA ASP A 134 6.54 -16.55 -7.65
C ASP A 134 6.82 -15.17 -7.07
N PHE A 135 5.84 -14.65 -6.30
CA PHE A 135 5.93 -13.35 -5.63
C PHE A 135 5.58 -13.49 -4.15
N MET A 136 6.38 -12.84 -3.29
CA MET A 136 6.21 -12.93 -1.83
C MET A 136 4.99 -12.15 -1.31
N GLY A 137 4.37 -11.32 -2.15
CA GLY A 137 3.21 -10.50 -1.80
C GLY A 137 2.88 -9.46 -2.86
N HIS A 138 1.93 -8.56 -2.54
CA HIS A 138 1.51 -7.50 -3.47
C HIS A 138 2.67 -6.57 -3.86
N THR A 139 3.45 -6.10 -2.90
CA THR A 139 4.54 -5.14 -3.17
C THR A 139 5.58 -5.73 -4.14
N ASP A 140 6.02 -6.97 -3.92
CA ASP A 140 6.95 -7.66 -4.81
C ASP A 140 6.36 -7.90 -6.22
N PHE A 141 5.08 -8.26 -6.30
CA PHE A 141 4.38 -8.39 -7.57
C PHE A 141 4.27 -7.05 -8.31
N LEU A 142 3.91 -5.97 -7.61
CA LEU A 142 3.75 -4.64 -8.21
C LEU A 142 5.09 -4.08 -8.67
N ASP A 143 6.15 -4.25 -7.87
CA ASP A 143 7.53 -3.82 -8.20
C ASP A 143 8.03 -4.46 -9.49
N LYS A 144 7.77 -5.75 -9.69
CA LYS A 144 8.16 -6.47 -10.91
C LYS A 144 7.22 -6.23 -12.10
N THR A 145 6.04 -5.66 -11.87
CA THR A 145 5.01 -5.47 -12.92
C THR A 145 5.04 -4.07 -13.52
N PHE A 146 5.38 -3.05 -12.73
CA PHE A 146 5.34 -1.65 -13.09
C PHE A 146 6.72 -1.02 -13.07
N ASP A 147 6.88 0.10 -13.79
CA ASP A 147 8.13 0.84 -13.80
C ASP A 147 8.29 1.65 -12.51
N GLY A 148 9.51 1.69 -12.00
CA GLY A 148 9.84 2.36 -10.74
C GLY A 148 10.42 1.40 -9.73
N GLU A 149 10.29 1.73 -8.47
CA GLU A 149 10.72 0.91 -7.35
C GLU A 149 9.73 1.03 -6.20
N ALA A 150 9.05 -0.05 -5.93
CA ALA A 150 8.01 -0.10 -4.92
C ALA A 150 8.57 0.22 -3.52
N MET A 151 7.93 1.12 -2.83
CA MET A 151 8.22 1.45 -1.44
C MET A 151 6.94 1.39 -0.62
N MET A 152 6.97 0.68 0.49
CA MET A 152 5.87 0.66 1.44
C MET A 152 5.75 2.01 2.15
N PHE A 153 4.59 2.64 2.01
CA PHE A 153 4.29 3.92 2.62
C PHE A 153 2.97 3.80 3.40
N MET A 154 3.07 3.79 4.70
CA MET A 154 1.90 3.76 5.57
C MET A 154 1.32 5.15 5.70
N VAL A 155 0.06 5.31 5.30
CA VAL A 155 -0.57 6.62 5.15
C VAL A 155 -1.87 6.69 5.96
N SER A 156 -2.02 7.76 6.73
CA SER A 156 -3.27 8.20 7.32
C SER A 156 -3.46 9.70 7.05
N GLN A 157 -4.55 10.27 7.54
CA GLN A 157 -4.77 11.71 7.39
C GLN A 157 -3.63 12.52 7.99
N ASP A 158 -3.17 12.14 9.20
CA ASP A 158 -2.22 12.93 9.99
C ASP A 158 -0.80 12.37 9.99
N LEU A 159 -0.58 11.19 9.43
CA LEU A 159 0.70 10.48 9.56
C LEU A 159 1.03 9.69 8.29
N LYS A 160 2.22 9.92 7.77
CA LYS A 160 2.76 9.19 6.61
C LYS A 160 4.17 8.70 6.95
N ILE A 161 4.35 7.39 6.99
CA ILE A 161 5.61 6.74 7.36
C ILE A 161 6.09 5.82 6.26
N ALA A 162 7.28 6.09 5.75
CA ALA A 162 8.05 5.18 4.90
C ALA A 162 9.10 4.43 5.73
N LEU A 163 9.53 3.29 5.24
CA LEU A 163 10.54 2.45 5.86
C LEU A 163 11.82 2.44 5.03
N LEU A 164 12.95 2.64 5.70
CA LEU A 164 14.27 2.48 5.06
C LEU A 164 14.53 0.99 4.80
N THR A 165 14.37 0.16 5.84
CA THR A 165 14.40 -1.30 5.75
C THR A 165 13.05 -1.88 6.17
N GLU A 166 12.60 -2.92 5.46
CA GLU A 166 11.26 -3.47 5.63
C GLU A 166 11.29 -4.83 6.37
N HIS A 167 11.26 -5.92 5.64
CA HIS A 167 11.11 -7.27 6.19
C HIS A 167 12.46 -7.98 6.34
N ILE A 168 13.37 -7.41 7.13
CA ILE A 168 14.68 -8.00 7.43
C ILE A 168 14.83 -8.26 8.94
N PRO A 169 15.63 -9.23 9.36
CA PRO A 169 15.93 -9.47 10.78
C PRO A 169 16.57 -8.24 11.43
N ILE A 170 16.30 -8.03 12.73
CA ILE A 170 16.81 -6.86 13.48
C ILE A 170 18.34 -6.80 13.48
N ASP A 171 19.02 -7.93 13.62
CA ASP A 171 20.49 -8.04 13.58
C ASP A 171 21.09 -7.68 12.21
N LYS A 172 20.27 -7.62 11.16
CA LYS A 172 20.69 -7.26 9.81
C LYS A 172 20.41 -5.80 9.43
N ILE A 173 19.73 -5.02 10.28
CA ILE A 173 19.33 -3.67 9.95
C ILE A 173 20.54 -2.80 9.62
N THR A 174 21.52 -2.72 10.52
CA THR A 174 22.69 -1.85 10.37
C THR A 174 23.56 -2.19 9.16
N GLU A 175 23.67 -3.47 8.82
CA GLU A 175 24.41 -3.94 7.64
C GLU A 175 23.74 -3.51 6.31
N ASN A 176 22.42 -3.27 6.35
CA ASN A 176 21.64 -2.87 5.18
C ASN A 176 21.42 -1.36 5.07
N ILE A 177 21.94 -0.55 5.99
CA ILE A 177 21.86 0.90 5.91
C ILE A 177 23.07 1.42 5.12
N SER A 178 22.79 2.14 4.03
CA SER A 178 23.81 2.83 3.25
C SER A 178 23.33 4.21 2.86
N LYS A 179 24.27 5.10 2.54
CA LYS A 179 23.97 6.44 2.02
C LYS A 179 23.08 6.36 0.77
N ASP A 180 23.40 5.45 -0.16
CA ASP A 180 22.66 5.29 -1.41
C ASP A 180 21.20 4.85 -1.16
N LEU A 181 20.97 3.94 -0.18
CA LEU A 181 19.63 3.54 0.18
C LEU A 181 18.84 4.70 0.82
N ILE A 182 19.47 5.48 1.70
CA ILE A 182 18.87 6.66 2.33
C ILE A 182 18.47 7.67 1.24
N GLU A 183 19.38 8.03 0.35
CA GLU A 183 19.12 8.95 -0.76
C GLU A 183 17.97 8.49 -1.64
N LYS A 184 17.99 7.22 -2.03
CA LYS A 184 16.95 6.58 -2.84
C LYS A 184 15.58 6.67 -2.19
N LYS A 185 15.46 6.32 -0.91
CA LYS A 185 14.20 6.38 -0.17
C LYS A 185 13.70 7.83 0.02
N ILE A 186 14.58 8.76 0.35
CA ILE A 186 14.25 10.20 0.46
C ILE A 186 13.73 10.74 -0.87
N LYS A 187 14.40 10.45 -1.98
CA LYS A 187 13.96 10.85 -3.32
C LYS A 187 12.58 10.29 -3.65
N THR A 188 12.33 9.02 -3.34
CA THR A 188 11.03 8.37 -3.57
C THR A 188 9.93 9.02 -2.73
N ILE A 189 10.21 9.33 -1.45
CA ILE A 189 9.27 10.07 -0.59
C ILE A 189 8.96 11.43 -1.19
N ASP A 190 9.97 12.22 -1.55
CA ASP A 190 9.80 13.57 -2.10
C ASP A 190 8.95 13.56 -3.38
N VAL A 191 9.25 12.65 -4.31
CA VAL A 191 8.48 12.49 -5.55
C VAL A 191 7.04 12.10 -5.28
N SER A 192 6.80 11.12 -4.42
CA SER A 192 5.45 10.66 -4.08
C SER A 192 4.66 11.76 -3.35
N MET A 193 5.29 12.46 -2.40
CA MET A 193 4.64 13.57 -1.70
C MET A 193 4.19 14.68 -2.66
N LYS A 194 4.98 14.97 -3.68
CA LYS A 194 4.63 15.97 -4.73
C LYS A 194 3.57 15.45 -5.68
N LYS A 195 3.75 14.25 -6.22
CA LYS A 195 2.91 13.68 -7.28
C LYS A 195 1.57 13.19 -6.73
N ASP A 196 1.61 12.38 -5.66
CA ASP A 196 0.46 11.62 -5.18
C ASP A 196 -0.32 12.37 -4.09
N PHE A 197 0.39 13.18 -3.27
CA PHE A 197 -0.22 13.94 -2.16
C PHE A 197 -0.30 15.45 -2.43
N GLY A 198 0.26 15.97 -3.51
CA GLY A 198 0.17 17.38 -3.90
C GLY A 198 0.99 18.35 -3.05
N ILE A 199 1.89 17.87 -2.20
CA ILE A 199 2.71 18.69 -1.30
C ILE A 199 4.03 19.04 -2.00
N GLN A 200 4.14 20.26 -2.51
CA GLN A 200 5.24 20.68 -3.38
C GLN A 200 6.62 20.81 -2.68
N ARG A 201 6.62 21.07 -1.38
CA ARG A 201 7.85 21.19 -0.56
C ARG A 201 7.71 20.36 0.72
N PRO A 202 7.72 19.01 0.61
CA PRO A 202 7.47 18.15 1.75
C PRO A 202 8.60 18.25 2.79
N LYS A 203 8.22 18.40 4.06
CA LYS A 203 9.14 18.32 5.20
C LYS A 203 9.25 16.85 5.60
N ILE A 204 10.43 16.28 5.45
CA ILE A 204 10.69 14.87 5.73
C ILE A 204 11.47 14.75 7.03
N ALA A 205 10.89 14.11 8.03
CA ALA A 205 11.61 13.74 9.25
C ALA A 205 12.29 12.38 9.06
N VAL A 206 13.51 12.24 9.55
CA VAL A 206 14.23 10.97 9.57
C VAL A 206 14.48 10.56 11.01
N LEU A 207 14.09 9.34 11.37
CA LEU A 207 14.32 8.80 12.70
C LEU A 207 15.76 8.34 12.86
N SER A 208 16.27 8.33 14.08
CA SER A 208 17.62 7.83 14.39
C SER A 208 17.69 6.31 14.29
N ILE A 209 18.89 5.80 14.04
CA ILE A 209 19.19 4.37 14.06
C ILE A 209 19.20 3.89 15.52
N ASN A 210 19.97 4.58 16.35
CA ASN A 210 20.17 4.22 17.75
C ASN A 210 19.30 5.07 18.70
N PRO A 211 19.06 4.58 19.92
CA PRO A 211 18.48 5.41 20.98
C PRO A 211 19.26 6.74 21.15
N HIS A 212 18.58 7.84 21.38
CA HIS A 212 19.17 9.17 21.54
C HIS A 212 20.10 9.60 20.39
N ALA A 213 19.86 9.08 19.17
CA ALA A 213 20.71 9.31 17.98
C ALA A 213 22.18 8.93 18.24
N GLY A 214 22.41 7.88 19.04
CA GLY A 214 23.74 7.37 19.37
C GLY A 214 24.47 8.07 20.52
N ASP A 215 23.91 9.16 21.06
CA ASP A 215 24.50 9.92 22.20
C ASP A 215 26.02 10.16 22.01
N ASP A 216 26.37 10.89 20.94
CA ASP A 216 27.76 11.16 20.52
C ASP A 216 28.64 9.91 20.37
N GLY A 217 28.05 8.75 20.04
CA GLY A 217 28.73 7.48 19.84
C GLY A 217 28.75 6.57 21.06
N ILE A 218 28.24 7.00 22.21
CA ILE A 218 28.19 6.19 23.45
C ILE A 218 27.24 4.99 23.26
N ILE A 219 26.14 5.17 22.53
CA ILE A 219 25.11 4.14 22.30
C ILE A 219 25.18 3.58 20.86
N GLY A 220 26.29 3.80 20.17
CA GLY A 220 26.51 3.34 18.80
C GLY A 220 26.86 4.49 17.85
N ASN A 221 27.66 4.17 16.85
CA ASN A 221 28.26 5.16 15.96
C ASN A 221 27.51 5.33 14.64
N GLN A 222 26.53 4.50 14.33
CA GLN A 222 25.91 4.43 13.00
C GLN A 222 25.19 5.74 12.62
N ASP A 223 24.62 6.45 13.60
CA ASP A 223 24.01 7.75 13.35
C ASP A 223 25.07 8.78 12.91
N GLN A 224 26.25 8.82 13.58
CA GLN A 224 27.35 9.73 13.29
C GLN A 224 28.09 9.36 11.99
N GLU A 225 28.30 8.05 11.77
CA GLU A 225 29.12 7.59 10.66
C GLU A 225 28.37 7.47 9.34
N ILE A 226 27.05 7.19 9.38
CA ILE A 226 26.24 6.92 8.19
C ILE A 226 25.13 7.95 8.03
N LEU A 227 24.25 8.08 9.05
CA LEU A 227 22.99 8.80 8.87
C LEU A 227 23.20 10.31 8.81
N ILE A 228 23.89 10.91 9.78
CA ILE A 228 24.12 12.35 9.84
C ILE A 228 24.86 12.88 8.59
N PRO A 229 25.95 12.24 8.11
CA PRO A 229 26.60 12.67 6.89
C PRO A 229 25.70 12.61 5.65
N ALA A 230 24.91 11.53 5.52
CA ALA A 230 23.95 11.39 4.43
C ALA A 230 22.87 12.48 4.46
N LEU A 231 22.27 12.74 5.63
CA LEU A 231 21.24 13.76 5.78
C LEU A 231 21.78 15.17 5.52
N LYS A 232 23.01 15.46 5.95
CA LYS A 232 23.68 16.77 5.72
C LYS A 232 23.79 17.05 4.23
N GLU A 233 24.25 16.10 3.43
CA GLU A 233 24.40 16.26 1.99
C GLU A 233 23.01 16.38 1.31
N LEU A 234 22.08 15.52 1.66
CA LEU A 234 20.74 15.52 1.08
C LEU A 234 19.93 16.77 1.44
N SER A 235 20.23 17.42 2.56
CA SER A 235 19.56 18.66 3.00
C SER A 235 19.82 19.86 2.07
N GLU A 236 20.82 19.78 1.20
CA GLU A 236 21.06 20.79 0.15
C GLU A 236 19.95 20.75 -0.92
N THR A 237 19.30 19.61 -1.10
CA THR A 237 18.27 19.39 -2.14
C THR A 237 16.86 19.25 -1.57
N TYR A 238 16.72 18.60 -0.42
CA TYR A 238 15.43 18.23 0.18
C TYR A 238 15.25 18.90 1.54
N LEU A 239 13.99 19.14 1.94
CA LEU A 239 13.66 19.61 3.29
C LEU A 239 13.64 18.44 4.27
N ILE A 240 14.83 18.05 4.73
CA ILE A 240 15.04 16.91 5.62
C ILE A 240 15.43 17.41 7.00
N PHE A 241 14.95 16.72 8.01
CA PHE A 241 15.18 17.05 9.42
C PHE A 241 15.47 15.76 10.19
N GLY A 242 16.40 15.83 11.13
CA GLY A 242 16.80 14.69 11.96
C GLY A 242 18.33 14.53 12.04
N PRO A 243 18.80 13.38 12.53
CA PRO A 243 18.01 12.24 13.02
C PRO A 243 17.29 12.54 14.33
N PHE A 244 16.05 12.04 14.46
CA PHE A 244 15.26 12.22 15.66
C PHE A 244 15.17 10.92 16.45
N PRO A 245 15.43 10.92 17.77
CA PRO A 245 15.11 9.78 18.63
C PRO A 245 13.61 9.46 18.58
N SER A 246 13.26 8.20 18.30
CA SER A 246 11.88 7.79 18.00
C SER A 246 10.92 8.01 19.16
N ASP A 247 11.36 7.71 20.37
CA ASP A 247 10.56 7.84 21.59
C ASP A 247 10.09 9.28 21.82
N SER A 248 11.02 10.23 21.80
CA SER A 248 10.72 11.65 22.00
C SER A 248 9.98 12.25 20.79
N PHE A 249 10.30 11.81 19.57
CA PHE A 249 9.67 12.28 18.35
C PHE A 249 8.17 12.00 18.32
N PHE A 250 7.77 10.77 18.67
CA PHE A 250 6.35 10.42 18.75
C PHE A 250 5.72 10.86 20.07
N GLY A 251 6.45 10.75 21.19
CA GLY A 251 5.94 11.09 22.51
C GLY A 251 5.64 12.58 22.72
N SER A 252 6.32 13.46 21.97
CA SER A 252 6.10 14.93 22.03
C SER A 252 5.19 15.47 20.93
N ASP A 253 4.52 14.60 20.16
CA ASP A 253 3.71 14.97 18.99
C ASP A 253 4.51 15.74 17.90
N LEU A 254 5.83 15.66 17.92
CA LEU A 254 6.68 16.37 16.97
C LEU A 254 6.41 15.92 15.53
N TYR A 255 5.99 14.68 15.33
CA TYR A 255 5.61 14.11 14.03
C TYR A 255 4.56 14.96 13.28
N LYS A 256 3.68 15.67 13.98
CA LYS A 256 2.64 16.54 13.38
C LYS A 256 3.20 17.74 12.61
N LYS A 257 4.49 18.05 12.77
CA LYS A 257 5.16 19.17 12.06
C LYS A 257 5.73 18.77 10.71
N TYR A 258 5.70 17.48 10.38
CA TYR A 258 6.30 16.92 9.18
C TYR A 258 5.25 16.28 8.27
N ASP A 259 5.52 16.34 6.98
CA ASP A 259 4.61 15.81 5.98
C ASP A 259 4.83 14.31 5.74
N ALA A 260 6.07 13.84 5.94
CA ALA A 260 6.45 12.44 5.86
C ALA A 260 7.56 12.10 6.86
N ILE A 261 7.64 10.84 7.24
CA ILE A 261 8.64 10.31 8.17
C ILE A 261 9.34 9.14 7.50
N LEU A 262 10.65 9.10 7.54
CA LEU A 262 11.45 7.92 7.21
C LEU A 262 11.86 7.23 8.50
N ALA A 263 11.29 6.08 8.78
CA ALA A 263 11.72 5.19 9.86
C ALA A 263 12.79 4.22 9.35
N ILE A 264 13.73 3.88 10.21
CA ILE A 264 14.90 3.07 9.83
C ILE A 264 14.52 1.60 9.63
N TYR A 265 13.60 1.08 10.43
CA TYR A 265 13.16 -0.31 10.35
C TYR A 265 11.67 -0.46 10.64
N HIS A 266 11.16 -1.63 10.30
CA HIS A 266 9.73 -1.93 10.30
C HIS A 266 9.01 -1.51 11.59
N ASP A 267 9.41 -2.03 12.75
CA ASP A 267 8.66 -1.80 13.98
C ASP A 267 8.82 -0.38 14.53
N GLN A 268 9.95 0.30 14.23
CA GLN A 268 10.15 1.70 14.56
C GLN A 268 9.08 2.61 13.92
N GLY A 269 8.65 2.27 12.71
CA GLY A 269 7.60 3.00 12.01
C GLY A 269 6.20 2.44 12.26
N LEU A 270 6.03 1.12 12.21
CA LEU A 270 4.70 0.50 12.22
C LEU A 270 4.05 0.47 13.60
N ILE A 271 4.80 0.37 14.69
CA ILE A 271 4.24 0.44 16.04
C ILE A 271 3.55 1.78 16.28
N PRO A 272 4.26 2.93 16.15
CA PRO A 272 3.60 4.23 16.35
C PRO A 272 2.49 4.49 15.30
N PHE A 273 2.69 4.10 14.03
CA PHE A 273 1.64 4.24 13.02
C PHE A 273 0.35 3.52 13.42
N LYS A 274 0.46 2.24 13.80
CA LYS A 274 -0.72 1.45 14.20
C LYS A 274 -1.32 1.92 15.52
N THR A 275 -0.51 2.47 16.43
CA THR A 275 -1.01 3.03 17.69
C THR A 275 -1.83 4.30 17.45
N ILE A 276 -1.36 5.17 16.56
CA ILE A 276 -1.98 6.48 16.31
C ILE A 276 -3.13 6.36 15.30
N ALA A 277 -2.96 5.57 14.23
CA ALA A 277 -3.86 5.51 13.08
C ALA A 277 -4.57 4.16 12.92
N PHE A 278 -4.77 3.39 13.98
CA PHE A 278 -5.44 2.09 13.90
C PHE A 278 -6.86 2.23 13.34
N GLY A 279 -7.16 1.45 12.30
CA GLY A 279 -8.46 1.49 11.63
C GLY A 279 -8.61 2.61 10.57
N HIS A 280 -7.64 3.52 10.45
CA HIS A 280 -7.66 4.62 9.47
C HIS A 280 -6.44 4.61 8.54
N GLY A 281 -5.54 3.67 8.71
CA GLY A 281 -4.30 3.57 7.94
C GLY A 281 -4.49 2.82 6.62
N VAL A 282 -3.77 3.26 5.60
CA VAL A 282 -3.66 2.63 4.28
C VAL A 282 -2.21 2.27 4.02
N ASN A 283 -1.96 1.05 3.52
CA ASN A 283 -0.67 0.71 2.94
C ASN A 283 -0.68 1.18 1.47
N PHE A 284 0.05 2.24 1.20
CA PHE A 284 0.21 2.84 -0.12
C PHE A 284 1.54 2.37 -0.71
N THR A 285 1.54 1.92 -1.96
CA THR A 285 2.77 1.57 -2.66
C THR A 285 3.26 2.80 -3.42
N ALA A 286 4.25 3.49 -2.88
CA ALA A 286 4.90 4.63 -3.51
C ALA A 286 6.00 4.19 -4.48
N GLY A 287 6.47 5.11 -5.32
CA GLY A 287 7.65 4.93 -6.18
C GLY A 287 7.40 4.27 -7.52
N LEU A 288 6.18 3.83 -7.78
CA LEU A 288 5.79 3.28 -9.09
C LEU A 288 5.23 4.36 -10.01
N ASP A 289 5.21 4.08 -11.32
CA ASP A 289 4.60 4.96 -12.33
C ASP A 289 3.06 4.99 -12.27
N VAL A 290 2.46 4.12 -11.48
CA VAL A 290 1.01 3.93 -11.24
C VAL A 290 0.65 4.11 -9.76
N VAL A 291 -0.64 4.17 -9.49
CA VAL A 291 -1.23 4.27 -8.13
C VAL A 291 -2.11 3.06 -7.84
#